data_f61de3e84208f619eb388e2a17054f78
#
_entry.id   f61de3e84208f619eb388e2a17054f78
#
_cell.length_a   1.000
_cell.length_b   1.000
_cell.length_c   1.000
_cell.angle_alpha   90.00
_cell.angle_beta   90.00
_cell.angle_gamma   90.00
#
_symmetry.space_group_name_H-M   'P 1'
#
loop_
_entity.id
_entity.type
_entity.pdbx_description
1 polymer ?
#
loop_
_entity_poly.entity_id
_entity_poly.type
_entity_poly.pdbx_seq_one_letter_code
_entity_poly.pdbx_strand_id
1 'polypeptide(L)'
;SIGIPLAVSGRVTMIAPSASMTIHPVRMTGMMIAAPQTYQYFTRLQESIVRFVARSSRISEEKFRELMLHGNDMASDVGTVVYGEEAVQLGLIDRVGQLKDAYEALYAML
;
A
#
# COMPACT_ATOMS: atom_id res chain seq x y z
N SER A 1 0.72 -5.37 4.51
CA SER A 1 1.25 -6.62 4.00
C SER A 1 1.17 -6.66 2.49
N ILE A 2 0.64 -7.75 1.92
CA ILE A 2 0.66 -7.93 0.46
C ILE A 2 -0.51 -7.24 -0.25
N GLY A 3 -1.52 -6.82 0.49
CA GLY A 3 -2.74 -6.27 -0.12
C GLY A 3 -2.51 -5.03 -0.99
N ILE A 4 -1.75 -4.07 -0.50
CA ILE A 4 -1.50 -2.84 -1.25
C ILE A 4 -0.64 -3.08 -2.49
N PRO A 5 0.48 -3.81 -2.43
CA PRO A 5 1.21 -4.16 -3.64
C PRO A 5 0.35 -4.84 -4.70
N LEU A 6 -0.52 -5.75 -4.30
CA LEU A 6 -1.43 -6.40 -5.24
C LEU A 6 -2.43 -5.40 -5.83
N ALA A 7 -3.00 -4.55 -5.00
CA ALA A 7 -4.01 -3.60 -5.43
C ALA A 7 -3.47 -2.60 -6.45
N VAL A 8 -2.20 -2.20 -6.34
CA VAL A 8 -1.61 -1.20 -7.23
C VAL A 8 -0.94 -1.81 -8.46
N SER A 9 -0.88 -3.13 -8.56
CA SER A 9 -0.13 -3.81 -9.63
C SER A 9 -0.84 -3.83 -10.98
N GLY A 10 -2.12 -3.54 -11.02
CA GLY A 10 -2.89 -3.55 -12.27
C GLY A 10 -2.63 -2.34 -13.14
N ARG A 11 -2.95 -2.47 -14.42
CA ARG A 11 -2.83 -1.35 -15.37
C ARG A 11 -3.83 -0.24 -15.05
N VAL A 12 -5.03 -0.61 -14.66
CA VAL A 12 -6.06 0.29 -14.15
C VAL A 12 -6.45 -0.24 -12.78
N THR A 13 -6.52 0.63 -11.80
CA THR A 13 -6.84 0.24 -10.42
C THR A 13 -8.08 0.96 -9.94
N MET A 14 -8.90 0.24 -9.20
CA MET A 14 -10.15 0.76 -8.66
C MET A 14 -10.33 0.34 -7.21
N ILE A 15 -11.04 1.17 -6.47
CA ILE A 15 -11.41 0.85 -5.10
C ILE A 15 -12.90 1.17 -4.91
N ALA A 16 -13.62 0.27 -4.27
CA ALA A 16 -15.03 0.50 -3.97
C ALA A 16 -15.17 1.67 -2.97
N PRO A 17 -16.24 2.46 -3.07
CA PRO A 17 -16.41 3.64 -2.20
C PRO A 17 -16.34 3.31 -0.71
N SER A 18 -16.82 2.14 -0.31
CA SER A 18 -16.87 1.73 1.09
C SER A 18 -15.66 0.90 1.52
N ALA A 19 -14.75 0.62 0.60
CA ALA A 19 -13.58 -0.21 0.91
C ALA A 19 -12.49 0.63 1.56
N SER A 20 -11.59 -0.05 2.27
CA SER A 20 -10.46 0.59 2.91
C SER A 20 -9.18 -0.17 2.64
N MET A 21 -8.07 0.52 2.77
CA MET A 21 -6.73 -0.05 2.66
C MET A 21 -5.95 0.38 3.91
N THR A 22 -5.13 -0.51 4.43
CA THR A 22 -4.28 -0.18 5.57
C THR A 22 -2.83 -0.17 5.11
N ILE A 23 -2.19 0.98 5.27
CA ILE A 23 -0.77 1.16 4.97
C ILE A 23 -0.03 1.00 6.29
N HIS A 24 0.76 -0.06 6.41
CA HIS A 24 1.48 -0.33 7.66
C HIS A 24 2.89 -0.84 7.37
N PRO A 25 3.81 -0.72 8.34
CA PRO A 25 5.16 -1.25 8.17
C PRO A 25 5.15 -2.76 8.04
N VAL A 26 6.22 -3.30 7.47
CA VAL A 26 6.43 -4.74 7.44
C VAL A 26 6.49 -5.25 8.88
N ARG A 27 5.81 -6.34 9.14
CA ARG A 27 5.76 -6.97 10.47
C ARG A 27 6.39 -8.34 10.42
N MET A 28 6.98 -8.71 11.55
CA MET A 28 7.51 -10.05 11.74
C MET A 28 7.11 -10.56 13.12
N THR A 29 6.79 -11.84 13.17
CA THR A 29 6.54 -12.53 14.44
C THR A 29 7.55 -13.65 14.58
N GLY A 30 7.89 -13.97 15.83
CA GLY A 30 8.80 -15.06 16.14
C GLY A 30 10.07 -14.59 16.83
N MET A 31 10.97 -15.55 17.07
CA MET A 31 12.25 -15.30 17.73
C MET A 31 13.23 -14.66 16.75
N MET A 32 13.86 -13.56 17.16
CA MET A 32 14.88 -12.90 16.36
C MET A 32 16.26 -13.41 16.73
N ILE A 33 16.94 -14.00 15.76
CA ILE A 33 18.35 -14.41 15.89
C ILE A 33 19.13 -13.51 14.95
N ALA A 34 20.34 -13.08 15.35
CA ALA A 34 21.17 -12.17 14.58
C ALA A 34 20.44 -10.86 14.29
N ALA A 35 20.04 -10.17 15.34
CA ALA A 35 19.18 -8.99 15.25
C ALA A 35 19.64 -7.91 14.24
N PRO A 36 20.94 -7.56 14.10
CA PRO A 36 21.35 -6.56 13.12
C PRO A 36 21.04 -6.97 11.67
N GLN A 37 21.31 -8.23 11.30
CA GLN A 37 21.04 -8.75 9.97
C GLN A 37 19.55 -8.83 9.71
N THR A 38 18.79 -9.23 10.71
CA THR A 38 17.32 -9.28 10.60
C THR A 38 16.75 -7.90 10.38
N TYR A 39 17.24 -6.90 11.12
CA TYR A 39 16.82 -5.52 10.94
C TYR A 39 17.13 -5.01 9.54
N GLN A 40 18.31 -5.30 9.00
CA GLN A 40 18.70 -4.91 7.66
C GLN A 40 17.81 -5.56 6.61
N TYR A 41 17.50 -6.83 6.78
CA TYR A 41 16.59 -7.54 5.88
C TYR A 41 15.22 -6.89 5.84
N PHE A 42 14.69 -6.56 7.00
CA PHE A 42 13.41 -5.88 7.12
C PHE A 42 13.39 -4.54 6.42
N THR A 43 14.43 -3.75 6.67
CA THR A 43 14.54 -2.43 6.08
C THR A 43 14.56 -2.53 4.56
N ARG A 44 15.29 -3.49 4.02
CA ARG A 44 15.34 -3.73 2.58
C ARG A 44 13.98 -4.14 2.02
N LEU A 45 13.31 -5.06 2.71
CA LEU A 45 12.01 -5.52 2.28
C LEU A 45 11.01 -4.37 2.27
N GLN A 46 10.98 -3.60 3.33
CA GLN A 46 10.09 -2.45 3.43
C GLN A 46 10.36 -1.42 2.34
N GLU A 47 11.62 -1.09 2.09
CA GLU A 47 11.98 -0.15 1.04
C GLU A 47 11.67 -0.69 -0.35
N SER A 48 11.77 -1.99 -0.56
CA SER A 48 11.36 -2.60 -1.83
C SER A 48 9.87 -2.43 -2.07
N ILE A 49 9.07 -2.60 -1.03
CA ILE A 49 7.62 -2.40 -1.12
C ILE A 49 7.30 -0.95 -1.41
N VAL A 50 7.94 -0.02 -0.71
CA VAL A 50 7.74 1.41 -0.93
C VAL A 50 8.04 1.78 -2.38
N ARG A 51 9.16 1.32 -2.91
CA ARG A 51 9.53 1.60 -4.29
C ARG A 51 8.56 0.99 -5.29
N PHE A 52 8.14 -0.23 -5.04
CA PHE A 52 7.17 -0.90 -5.91
C PHE A 52 5.86 -0.13 -5.97
N VAL A 53 5.33 0.27 -4.81
CA VAL A 53 4.06 1.01 -4.74
C VAL A 53 4.20 2.36 -5.45
N ALA A 54 5.30 3.08 -5.20
CA ALA A 54 5.51 4.37 -5.84
C ALA A 54 5.63 4.28 -7.36
N ARG A 55 6.26 3.22 -7.87
CA ARG A 55 6.38 3.00 -9.31
C ARG A 55 5.07 2.58 -9.95
N SER A 56 4.24 1.87 -9.21
CA SER A 56 2.99 1.31 -9.74
C SER A 56 1.80 2.24 -9.58
N SER A 57 1.97 3.38 -8.91
CA SER A 57 0.90 4.33 -8.64
C SER A 57 1.44 5.76 -8.78
N ARG A 58 0.66 6.75 -8.36
CA ARG A 58 1.07 8.16 -8.42
C ARG A 58 1.54 8.70 -7.08
N ILE A 59 1.48 7.89 -6.02
CA ILE A 59 1.95 8.33 -4.71
C ILE A 59 3.47 8.40 -4.69
N SER A 60 4.02 9.39 -3.98
CA SER A 60 5.47 9.48 -3.82
C SER A 60 5.97 8.50 -2.75
N GLU A 61 7.24 8.12 -2.84
CA GLU A 61 7.86 7.29 -1.81
C GLU A 61 7.77 7.95 -0.44
N GLU A 62 8.05 9.26 -0.39
CA GLU A 62 8.01 10.02 0.86
C GLU A 62 6.63 9.98 1.50
N LYS A 63 5.60 10.24 0.71
CA LYS A 63 4.23 10.24 1.23
C LYS A 63 3.82 8.86 1.70
N PHE A 64 4.19 7.83 0.95
CA PHE A 64 3.86 6.46 1.33
C PHE A 64 4.55 6.07 2.65
N ARG A 65 5.83 6.43 2.81
CA ARG A 65 6.54 6.17 4.08
C ARG A 65 5.90 6.92 5.23
N GLU A 66 5.52 8.17 5.01
CA GLU A 66 4.85 8.97 6.04
C GLU A 66 3.59 8.29 6.53
N LEU A 67 2.76 7.80 5.62
CA LEU A 67 1.52 7.12 5.97
C LEU A 67 1.78 5.78 6.66
N MET A 68 2.81 5.07 6.22
CA MET A 68 3.20 3.78 6.79
C MET A 68 3.64 3.93 8.25
N LEU A 69 4.35 5.00 8.56
CA LEU A 69 4.93 5.24 9.87
C LEU A 69 4.12 6.24 10.71
N HIS A 70 2.91 6.53 10.25
CA HIS A 70 2.02 7.46 10.93
C HIS A 70 1.73 7.01 12.35
N GLY A 71 1.72 7.96 13.29
CA GLY A 71 1.38 7.66 14.66
C GLY A 71 2.56 7.47 15.59
N ASN A 72 3.72 7.81 15.27
CA ASN A 72 4.99 7.92 16.04
C ASN A 72 5.02 7.51 17.50
N ASP A 73 4.06 6.75 17.97
CA ASP A 73 3.98 6.27 19.35
C ASP A 73 4.18 4.77 19.36
N MET A 74 3.84 4.15 20.45
CA MET A 74 3.99 2.71 20.61
C MET A 74 3.10 1.90 19.67
N ALA A 75 2.13 2.55 19.05
CA ALA A 75 1.24 1.92 18.07
C ALA A 75 1.66 2.25 16.63
N SER A 76 2.88 2.67 16.41
CA SER A 76 3.35 3.09 15.08
C SER A 76 3.30 2.01 14.04
N ASP A 77 3.22 0.74 14.44
CA ASP A 77 3.08 -0.39 13.52
C ASP A 77 1.66 -0.55 12.98
N VAL A 78 0.70 0.17 13.51
CA VAL A 78 -0.68 0.13 13.03
C VAL A 78 -0.81 0.77 11.66
N GLY A 79 -0.07 1.87 11.43
CA GLY A 79 -0.09 2.56 10.15
C GLY A 79 -1.30 3.45 9.96
N THR A 80 -1.73 3.60 8.73
CA THR A 80 -2.82 4.50 8.35
C THR A 80 -3.87 3.74 7.54
N VAL A 81 -5.14 3.90 7.92
CA VAL A 81 -6.27 3.37 7.15
C VAL A 81 -6.75 4.47 6.21
N VAL A 82 -6.87 4.14 4.92
CA VAL A 82 -7.41 5.07 3.92
C VAL A 82 -8.63 4.45 3.26
N TYR A 83 -9.62 5.25 3.02
CA TYR A 83 -10.88 4.81 2.39
C TYR A 83 -10.90 5.20 0.91
N GLY A 84 -11.90 4.71 0.20
CA GLY A 84 -11.97 4.78 -1.25
C GLY A 84 -11.49 6.08 -1.89
N GLU A 85 -12.15 7.20 -1.59
CA GLU A 85 -11.77 8.48 -2.19
C GLU A 85 -10.40 8.96 -1.74
N GLU A 86 -10.04 8.72 -0.49
CA GLU A 86 -8.72 9.10 0.01
C GLU A 86 -7.61 8.37 -0.74
N ALA A 87 -7.82 7.09 -1.04
CA ALA A 87 -6.84 6.31 -1.79
C ALA A 87 -6.60 6.92 -3.19
N VAL A 88 -7.66 7.43 -3.82
CA VAL A 88 -7.55 8.09 -5.10
C VAL A 88 -6.85 9.44 -4.97
N GLN A 89 -7.21 10.23 -3.98
CA GLN A 89 -6.60 11.53 -3.75
C GLN A 89 -5.10 11.42 -3.45
N LEU A 90 -4.71 10.36 -2.74
CA LEU A 90 -3.30 10.10 -2.44
C LEU A 90 -2.52 9.60 -3.65
N GLY A 91 -3.19 9.19 -4.70
CA GLY A 91 -2.54 8.64 -5.88
C GLY A 91 -2.24 7.16 -5.80
N LEU A 92 -2.75 6.45 -4.79
CA LEU A 92 -2.58 5.02 -4.66
C LEU A 92 -3.39 4.24 -5.68
N ILE A 93 -4.63 4.64 -5.88
CA ILE A 93 -5.59 3.96 -6.76
C ILE A 93 -6.07 4.97 -7.79
N ASP A 94 -6.34 4.51 -9.00
CA ASP A 94 -6.71 5.40 -10.10
C ASP A 94 -8.07 6.03 -9.93
N ARG A 95 -9.07 5.24 -9.51
CA ARG A 95 -10.44 5.77 -9.39
C ARG A 95 -11.29 4.92 -8.47
N VAL A 96 -12.33 5.54 -7.97
CA VAL A 96 -13.38 4.83 -7.22
C VAL A 96 -14.29 4.14 -8.22
N GLY A 97 -14.65 2.91 -7.95
CA GLY A 97 -15.55 2.15 -8.81
C GLY A 97 -15.93 0.83 -8.19
N GLN A 98 -16.92 0.19 -8.78
CA GLN A 98 -17.38 -1.12 -8.35
C GLN A 98 -16.94 -2.19 -9.35
N LEU A 99 -17.27 -3.43 -9.09
CA LEU A 99 -16.88 -4.54 -9.96
C LEU A 99 -17.37 -4.33 -11.39
N LYS A 100 -18.56 -3.80 -11.57
CA LYS A 100 -19.10 -3.48 -12.89
C LYS A 100 -18.17 -2.52 -13.65
N ASP A 101 -17.70 -1.48 -12.97
CA ASP A 101 -16.80 -0.49 -13.57
C ASP A 101 -15.47 -1.12 -13.97
N ALA A 102 -14.99 -2.09 -13.17
CA ALA A 102 -13.75 -2.80 -13.48
C ALA A 102 -13.92 -3.66 -14.74
N TYR A 103 -15.04 -4.32 -14.90
CA TYR A 103 -15.33 -5.08 -16.12
C TYR A 103 -15.41 -4.16 -17.33
N GLU A 104 -16.07 -3.01 -17.20
CA GLU A 104 -16.15 -2.05 -18.30
C GLU A 104 -14.78 -1.54 -18.72
N ALA A 105 -13.93 -1.23 -17.74
CA ALA A 105 -12.55 -0.81 -18.01
C ALA A 105 -11.74 -1.91 -18.71
N LEU A 106 -11.91 -3.15 -18.28
CA LEU A 106 -11.22 -4.29 -18.88
C LEU A 106 -11.64 -4.47 -20.34
N TYR A 107 -12.93 -4.44 -20.63
CA TYR A 107 -13.41 -4.56 -21.98
C TYR A 107 -12.94 -3.42 -22.87
N ALA A 108 -12.83 -2.22 -22.34
CA ALA A 108 -12.31 -1.08 -23.07
C ALA A 108 -10.84 -1.24 -23.49
N MET A 109 -10.09 -2.10 -22.83
CA MET A 109 -8.69 -2.38 -23.19
C MET A 109 -8.55 -3.42 -24.29
N LEU A 110 -9.62 -4.12 -24.60
CA LEU A 110 -9.61 -5.12 -25.66
C LEU A 110 -9.84 -4.46 -27.02
#